data_4e4e2ecca7be1b7c9169ec648f6959a2
#
_entry.id   4e4e2ecca7be1b7c9169ec648f6959a2
#
_cell.length_a   1.000
_cell.length_b   1.000
_cell.length_c   1.000
_cell.angle_alpha   90.00
_cell.angle_beta   90.00
_cell.angle_gamma   90.00
#
_symmetry.space_group_name_H-M   'P 1'
#
loop_
_entity.id
_entity.type
_entity.pdbx_description
1 polymer ?
#
loop_
_entity_poly.entity_id
_entity_poly.type
_entity_poly.pdbx_seq_one_letter_code
_entity_poly.pdbx_strand_id
1 'polypeptide(L)'
;MPKKISRKYILYVGEMKEWGDSLQQYVAEHKLPWKFVSIVSKSIDKEPLPETDLFREIRIDFNSSTEIKEVIDELGTKLIAAVNRNEREIPNFQKLIPHLPKRLLVPSVDALTKATHKPEMRKAFWKYDKSITPKFEIIDAATKEVTKKIISRLEFPMIIKPAGLAQAVLVQAAHYPEELESILKTVFRKMKKIYKEMKGRGTPKILVEEIIEGDQYSVEAFVDAHGAIYFCPFIKYITSGQKGFDDFFSYEQSTPATISKESIVKAKEVASKGIHALGLKNSVAHIEMIRRDGQWYIIEIGPRIGGFRETMYKKSFDIDLGIQDIRNHLGKTPKIPRVKKGYTSVIKFFSKKEGIITKITGIKKAQLLPSFYEILQLTYKGEKAVFAKNGGVYVFRITLFSKDKSQLVEDKRKLEKMVNIETTWTRKKKV
;
A
#
# COMPACT_ATOMS: atom_id res chain seq x y z
N MET A 1 -24.33 39.16 -10.45
CA MET A 1 -23.41 38.10 -10.89
C MET A 1 -22.91 37.37 -9.66
N PRO A 2 -22.98 36.02 -9.55
CA PRO A 2 -22.41 35.33 -8.42
C PRO A 2 -20.91 35.60 -8.37
N LYS A 3 -20.39 36.00 -7.21
CA LYS A 3 -18.94 36.23 -7.01
C LYS A 3 -18.20 34.95 -7.39
N LYS A 4 -17.31 35.01 -8.39
CA LYS A 4 -16.47 33.90 -8.83
C LYS A 4 -15.62 33.49 -7.64
N ILE A 5 -15.82 32.27 -7.11
CA ILE A 5 -15.07 31.76 -5.96
C ILE A 5 -13.60 31.68 -6.37
N SER A 6 -12.71 32.39 -5.68
CA SER A 6 -11.28 32.29 -5.90
C SER A 6 -10.81 30.89 -5.46
N ARG A 7 -10.45 30.03 -6.42
CA ARG A 7 -10.01 28.65 -6.16
C ARG A 7 -8.64 28.63 -5.49
N LYS A 8 -8.48 27.71 -4.53
CA LYS A 8 -7.22 27.33 -3.89
C LYS A 8 -6.79 25.97 -4.44
N TYR A 9 -5.50 25.83 -4.74
CA TYR A 9 -5.00 24.62 -5.40
C TYR A 9 -4.50 23.59 -4.38
N ILE A 10 -4.90 22.34 -4.58
CA ILE A 10 -4.36 21.15 -3.90
C ILE A 10 -3.65 20.33 -4.96
N LEU A 11 -2.35 20.21 -4.83
CA LEU A 11 -1.49 19.51 -5.76
C LEU A 11 -1.46 18.02 -5.44
N TYR A 12 -1.62 17.19 -6.46
CA TYR A 12 -1.39 15.74 -6.42
C TYR A 12 -0.26 15.36 -7.37
N VAL A 13 0.62 14.46 -6.93
CA VAL A 13 1.63 13.87 -7.79
C VAL A 13 1.14 12.51 -8.30
N GLY A 14 1.03 12.39 -9.63
CA GLY A 14 0.47 11.24 -10.33
C GLY A 14 -1.00 11.38 -10.72
N GLU A 15 -1.51 10.38 -11.44
CA GLU A 15 -2.89 10.38 -11.96
C GLU A 15 -3.93 10.36 -10.82
N MET A 16 -4.90 11.24 -10.90
CA MET A 16 -6.11 11.24 -10.07
C MET A 16 -7.20 10.39 -10.75
N LYS A 17 -7.23 9.09 -10.42
CA LYS A 17 -8.23 8.15 -10.94
C LYS A 17 -9.55 8.28 -10.16
N GLU A 18 -10.31 7.19 -10.05
CA GLU A 18 -11.63 7.09 -9.41
C GLU A 18 -11.74 7.77 -8.02
N TRP A 19 -10.64 7.80 -7.22
CA TRP A 19 -10.62 8.51 -5.95
C TRP A 19 -10.65 10.04 -6.10
N GLY A 20 -10.23 10.55 -7.25
CA GLY A 20 -10.33 11.97 -7.58
C GLY A 20 -11.77 12.43 -7.69
N ASP A 21 -12.64 11.61 -8.26
CA ASP A 21 -14.07 11.93 -8.41
C ASP A 21 -14.75 12.06 -7.05
N SER A 22 -14.44 11.17 -6.10
CA SER A 22 -14.96 11.25 -4.72
C SER A 22 -14.52 12.54 -4.02
N LEU A 23 -13.28 13.00 -4.23
CA LEU A 23 -12.80 14.26 -3.67
C LEU A 23 -13.45 15.47 -4.33
N GLN A 24 -13.64 15.47 -5.65
CA GLN A 24 -14.32 16.53 -6.37
C GLN A 24 -15.78 16.63 -5.93
N GLN A 25 -16.46 15.50 -5.79
CA GLN A 25 -17.82 15.44 -5.26
C GLN A 25 -17.88 16.04 -3.85
N TYR A 26 -16.97 15.63 -2.94
CA TYR A 26 -16.89 16.19 -1.59
C TYR A 26 -16.71 17.72 -1.60
N VAL A 27 -15.82 18.22 -2.46
CA VAL A 27 -15.57 19.67 -2.61
C VAL A 27 -16.83 20.41 -3.08
N ALA A 28 -17.57 19.84 -4.05
CA ALA A 28 -18.81 20.41 -4.58
C ALA A 28 -19.91 20.43 -3.51
N GLU A 29 -20.15 19.31 -2.83
CA GLU A 29 -21.17 19.17 -1.79
C GLU A 29 -20.94 20.12 -0.60
N HIS A 30 -19.67 20.31 -0.19
CA HIS A 30 -19.30 21.16 0.93
C HIS A 30 -18.94 22.59 0.51
N LYS A 31 -19.11 22.96 -0.77
CA LYS A 31 -18.82 24.29 -1.34
C LYS A 31 -17.42 24.79 -0.97
N LEU A 32 -16.42 23.90 -0.97
CA LEU A 32 -15.04 24.25 -0.64
C LEU A 32 -14.38 25.01 -1.81
N PRO A 33 -13.50 25.97 -1.52
CA PRO A 33 -12.81 26.72 -2.57
C PRO A 33 -11.61 25.97 -3.17
N TRP A 34 -11.66 24.64 -3.25
CA TRP A 34 -10.55 23.83 -3.71
C TRP A 34 -10.68 23.46 -5.18
N LYS A 35 -9.54 23.46 -5.87
CA LYS A 35 -9.34 22.86 -7.19
C LYS A 35 -8.15 21.93 -7.11
N PHE A 36 -8.31 20.71 -7.59
CA PHE A 36 -7.24 19.74 -7.63
C PHE A 36 -6.37 19.94 -8.87
N VAL A 37 -5.06 19.92 -8.67
CA VAL A 37 -4.07 19.97 -9.74
C VAL A 37 -3.26 18.68 -9.70
N SER A 38 -3.41 17.84 -10.71
CA SER A 38 -2.63 16.61 -10.87
C SER A 38 -1.38 16.92 -11.69
N ILE A 39 -0.18 16.66 -11.16
CA ILE A 39 1.06 16.70 -11.93
C ILE A 39 1.47 15.28 -12.28
N VAL A 40 1.56 15.00 -13.59
CA VAL A 40 1.92 13.69 -14.12
C VAL A 40 3.14 13.77 -15.04
N SER A 41 3.83 12.65 -15.24
CA SER A 41 4.96 12.61 -16.17
C SER A 41 4.51 12.77 -17.62
N LYS A 42 5.26 13.55 -18.43
CA LYS A 42 5.09 13.61 -19.89
C LYS A 42 5.21 12.24 -20.57
N SER A 43 5.86 11.28 -19.94
CA SER A 43 6.03 9.92 -20.49
C SER A 43 4.79 9.04 -20.36
N ILE A 44 3.69 9.52 -19.81
CA ILE A 44 2.43 8.78 -19.74
C ILE A 44 1.78 8.77 -21.11
N ASP A 45 1.66 7.58 -21.69
CA ASP A 45 1.04 7.36 -23.01
C ASP A 45 -0.50 7.26 -22.88
N LYS A 46 -1.12 8.41 -22.59
CA LYS A 46 -2.57 8.58 -22.49
C LYS A 46 -2.91 10.02 -22.77
N GLU A 47 -4.11 10.26 -23.28
CA GLU A 47 -4.64 11.62 -23.42
C GLU A 47 -4.78 12.29 -22.05
N PRO A 48 -4.48 13.62 -21.94
CA PRO A 48 -4.73 14.39 -20.74
C PRO A 48 -6.22 14.37 -20.36
N LEU A 49 -6.49 14.32 -19.07
CA LEU A 49 -7.85 14.48 -18.59
C LEU A 49 -8.33 15.94 -18.85
N PRO A 50 -9.60 16.12 -19.26
CA PRO A 50 -10.13 17.45 -19.52
C PRO A 50 -10.14 18.30 -18.24
N GLU A 51 -9.77 19.57 -18.40
CA GLU A 51 -9.83 20.55 -17.30
C GLU A 51 -11.29 20.88 -16.96
N THR A 52 -11.57 20.97 -15.66
CA THR A 52 -12.87 21.37 -15.11
C THR A 52 -12.69 22.50 -14.08
N ASP A 53 -13.78 23.02 -13.55
CA ASP A 53 -13.75 23.98 -12.44
C ASP A 53 -13.05 23.41 -11.19
N LEU A 54 -13.06 22.08 -11.00
CA LEU A 54 -12.53 21.41 -9.82
C LEU A 54 -11.24 20.64 -10.07
N PHE A 55 -10.84 20.47 -11.35
CA PHE A 55 -9.69 19.62 -11.71
C PHE A 55 -8.88 20.22 -12.86
N ARG A 56 -7.55 20.05 -12.81
CA ARG A 56 -6.60 20.33 -13.89
C ARG A 56 -5.47 19.29 -13.86
N GLU A 57 -5.10 18.75 -15.03
CA GLU A 57 -3.90 17.93 -15.21
C GLU A 57 -2.79 18.76 -15.86
N ILE A 58 -1.56 18.64 -15.31
CA ILE A 58 -0.36 19.27 -15.86
C ILE A 58 0.68 18.18 -16.09
N ARG A 59 1.31 18.21 -17.26
CA ARG A 59 2.34 17.23 -17.66
C ARG A 59 3.70 17.85 -17.71
N ILE A 60 4.65 17.28 -16.96
CA ILE A 60 6.03 17.75 -16.86
C ILE A 60 7.04 16.61 -17.01
N ASP A 61 8.28 16.96 -17.33
CA ASP A 61 9.42 16.10 -17.07
C ASP A 61 9.90 16.34 -15.62
N PHE A 62 9.69 15.36 -14.74
CA PHE A 62 10.19 15.45 -13.36
C PHE A 62 11.72 15.45 -13.23
N ASN A 63 12.49 15.29 -14.32
CA ASN A 63 13.93 15.50 -14.31
C ASN A 63 14.32 16.94 -14.65
N SER A 64 13.37 17.75 -15.13
CA SER A 64 13.59 19.17 -15.42
C SER A 64 13.22 20.03 -14.19
N SER A 65 14.24 20.51 -13.48
CA SER A 65 14.06 21.44 -12.37
C SER A 65 13.38 22.75 -12.81
N THR A 66 13.61 23.16 -14.06
CA THR A 66 13.00 24.36 -14.67
C THR A 66 11.49 24.16 -14.81
N GLU A 67 11.03 23.07 -15.45
CA GLU A 67 9.60 22.80 -15.62
C GLU A 67 8.87 22.67 -14.27
N ILE A 68 9.51 22.00 -13.29
CA ILE A 68 8.95 21.91 -11.94
C ILE A 68 8.75 23.31 -11.36
N LYS A 69 9.78 24.18 -11.45
CA LYS A 69 9.73 25.54 -10.90
C LYS A 69 8.67 26.37 -11.60
N GLU A 70 8.60 26.37 -12.92
CA GLU A 70 7.61 27.11 -13.71
C GLU A 70 6.18 26.76 -13.27
N VAL A 71 5.86 25.49 -13.12
CA VAL A 71 4.54 25.05 -12.67
C VAL A 71 4.25 25.50 -11.22
N ILE A 72 5.22 25.39 -10.32
CA ILE A 72 5.03 25.84 -8.93
C ILE A 72 4.85 27.35 -8.85
N ASP A 73 5.61 28.12 -9.64
CA ASP A 73 5.49 29.57 -9.71
C ASP A 73 4.15 30.00 -10.31
N GLU A 74 3.64 29.28 -11.35
CA GLU A 74 2.30 29.51 -11.92
C GLU A 74 1.19 29.30 -10.88
N LEU A 75 1.27 28.22 -10.09
CA LEU A 75 0.29 27.95 -9.04
C LEU A 75 0.36 28.98 -7.90
N GLY A 76 1.55 29.51 -7.63
CA GLY A 76 1.81 30.65 -6.78
C GLY A 76 1.19 30.56 -5.38
N THR A 77 0.63 31.69 -4.91
CA THR A 77 0.01 31.77 -3.57
C THR A 77 -1.30 31.00 -3.43
N LYS A 78 -1.91 30.56 -4.54
CA LYS A 78 -3.12 29.74 -4.54
C LYS A 78 -2.84 28.28 -4.16
N LEU A 79 -1.60 27.80 -4.29
CA LEU A 79 -1.18 26.47 -3.87
C LEU A 79 -1.16 26.38 -2.34
N ILE A 80 -2.04 25.56 -1.75
CA ILE A 80 -2.23 25.47 -0.30
C ILE A 80 -1.87 24.10 0.30
N ALA A 81 -1.77 23.05 -0.52
CA ALA A 81 -1.33 21.71 -0.09
C ALA A 81 -0.71 20.96 -1.28
N ALA A 82 0.22 20.07 -0.98
CA ALA A 82 0.77 19.12 -1.93
C ALA A 82 0.77 17.73 -1.28
N VAL A 83 0.17 16.74 -1.94
CA VAL A 83 -0.05 15.39 -1.41
C VAL A 83 0.34 14.33 -2.43
N ASN A 84 0.66 13.13 -1.96
CA ASN A 84 0.93 11.96 -2.79
C ASN A 84 0.18 10.75 -2.25
N ARG A 85 -0.56 10.05 -3.12
CA ARG A 85 -1.30 8.82 -2.76
C ARG A 85 -0.71 7.56 -3.37
N ASN A 86 0.13 7.70 -4.38
CA ASN A 86 0.66 6.57 -5.12
C ASN A 86 2.12 6.34 -4.73
N GLU A 87 2.42 5.17 -4.22
CA GLU A 87 3.78 4.80 -3.85
C GLU A 87 4.77 4.89 -5.02
N ARG A 88 4.30 4.60 -6.25
CA ARG A 88 5.13 4.70 -7.46
C ARG A 88 5.54 6.13 -7.79
N GLU A 89 4.75 7.11 -7.34
CA GLU A 89 4.99 8.54 -7.57
C GLU A 89 5.84 9.21 -6.48
N ILE A 90 6.19 8.50 -5.41
CA ILE A 90 7.04 9.07 -4.35
C ILE A 90 8.37 9.60 -4.90
N PRO A 91 9.09 8.95 -5.84
CA PRO A 91 10.30 9.54 -6.42
C PRO A 91 10.06 10.87 -7.12
N ASN A 92 8.94 11.02 -7.82
CA ASN A 92 8.53 12.27 -8.45
C ASN A 92 8.16 13.33 -7.41
N PHE A 93 7.45 12.93 -6.35
CA PHE A 93 7.16 13.83 -5.23
C PHE A 93 8.43 14.30 -4.51
N GLN A 94 9.41 13.43 -4.30
CA GLN A 94 10.71 13.81 -3.73
C GLN A 94 11.45 14.85 -4.56
N LYS A 95 11.39 14.77 -5.90
CA LYS A 95 11.96 15.78 -6.79
C LYS A 95 11.22 17.13 -6.73
N LEU A 96 9.92 17.10 -6.48
CA LEU A 96 9.09 18.29 -6.41
C LEU A 96 9.24 19.04 -5.09
N ILE A 97 9.42 18.34 -3.96
CA ILE A 97 9.51 18.93 -2.61
C ILE A 97 10.48 20.12 -2.51
N PRO A 98 11.71 20.09 -3.05
CA PRO A 98 12.65 21.22 -2.94
C PRO A 98 12.15 22.52 -3.60
N HIS A 99 11.22 22.43 -4.53
CA HIS A 99 10.65 23.57 -5.27
C HIS A 99 9.35 24.10 -4.65
N LEU A 100 8.77 23.37 -3.68
CA LEU A 100 7.53 23.77 -3.03
C LEU A 100 7.75 24.97 -2.10
N PRO A 101 6.78 25.89 -2.00
CA PRO A 101 6.82 26.97 -1.04
C PRO A 101 6.99 26.46 0.39
N LYS A 102 7.89 27.05 1.19
CA LYS A 102 8.22 26.65 2.57
C LYS A 102 7.01 26.62 3.52
N ARG A 103 5.92 27.32 3.19
CA ARG A 103 4.68 27.33 3.97
C ARG A 103 3.88 26.04 3.85
N LEU A 104 4.17 25.19 2.85
CA LEU A 104 3.45 23.94 2.66
C LEU A 104 3.98 22.86 3.62
N LEU A 105 3.06 22.15 4.23
CA LEU A 105 3.34 21.05 5.11
C LEU A 105 3.48 19.76 4.30
N VAL A 106 4.72 19.34 4.06
CA VAL A 106 5.06 18.12 3.32
C VAL A 106 6.08 17.29 4.09
N PRO A 107 6.14 15.97 3.87
CA PRO A 107 7.17 15.13 4.48
C PRO A 107 8.56 15.50 3.95
N SER A 108 9.61 15.22 4.73
CA SER A 108 10.99 15.38 4.25
C SER A 108 11.36 14.32 3.22
N VAL A 109 12.26 14.65 2.29
CA VAL A 109 12.81 13.70 1.31
C VAL A 109 13.49 12.51 2.00
N ASP A 110 14.20 12.74 3.10
CA ASP A 110 14.87 11.70 3.90
C ASP A 110 13.84 10.71 4.51
N ALA A 111 12.77 11.23 5.11
CA ALA A 111 11.71 10.39 5.67
C ALA A 111 11.02 9.53 4.61
N LEU A 112 10.73 10.11 3.43
CA LEU A 112 10.17 9.38 2.30
C LEU A 112 11.13 8.28 1.80
N THR A 113 12.43 8.58 1.73
CA THR A 113 13.46 7.60 1.34
C THR A 113 13.50 6.43 2.30
N LYS A 114 13.57 6.69 3.61
CA LYS A 114 13.54 5.65 4.65
C LYS A 114 12.27 4.81 4.59
N ALA A 115 11.12 5.45 4.39
CA ALA A 115 9.83 4.77 4.35
C ALA A 115 9.58 3.95 3.07
N THR A 116 10.32 4.18 1.98
CA THR A 116 10.12 3.47 0.71
C THR A 116 11.25 2.52 0.33
N HIS A 117 12.36 2.55 1.06
CA HIS A 117 13.49 1.66 0.82
C HIS A 117 13.66 0.68 1.99
N LYS A 118 13.21 -0.57 1.79
CA LYS A 118 13.16 -1.60 2.86
C LYS A 118 14.45 -1.71 3.69
N PRO A 119 15.66 -1.74 3.11
CA PRO A 119 16.91 -1.73 3.89
C PRO A 119 17.06 -0.53 4.82
N GLU A 120 16.77 0.67 4.34
CA GLU A 120 16.89 1.89 5.15
C GLU A 120 15.79 1.93 6.23
N MET A 121 14.60 1.47 5.93
CA MET A 121 13.51 1.28 6.90
C MET A 121 13.95 0.37 8.05
N ARG A 122 14.50 -0.82 7.73
CA ARG A 122 14.98 -1.77 8.75
C ARG A 122 16.12 -1.20 9.60
N LYS A 123 17.10 -0.52 8.98
CA LYS A 123 18.18 0.16 9.71
C LYS A 123 17.63 1.24 10.65
N ALA A 124 16.65 2.03 10.19
CA ALA A 124 16.03 3.07 11.00
C ALA A 124 15.30 2.47 12.21
N PHE A 125 14.50 1.43 12.02
CA PHE A 125 13.82 0.73 13.11
C PHE A 125 14.81 0.12 14.09
N TRP A 126 15.81 -0.61 13.60
CA TRP A 126 16.84 -1.25 14.43
C TRP A 126 17.64 -0.26 15.28
N LYS A 127 17.97 0.91 14.71
CA LYS A 127 18.66 1.99 15.40
C LYS A 127 17.79 2.61 16.49
N TYR A 128 16.48 2.74 16.24
CA TYR A 128 15.54 3.39 17.16
C TYR A 128 15.13 2.44 18.31
N ASP A 129 14.67 1.24 17.96
CA ASP A 129 14.27 0.20 18.90
C ASP A 129 14.28 -1.17 18.18
N LYS A 130 15.21 -2.05 18.57
CA LYS A 130 15.34 -3.39 17.96
C LYS A 130 14.12 -4.29 18.15
N SER A 131 13.31 -4.03 19.19
CA SER A 131 12.15 -4.86 19.53
C SER A 131 10.97 -4.70 18.58
N ILE A 132 10.93 -3.62 17.78
CA ILE A 132 9.81 -3.32 16.88
C ILE A 132 9.94 -3.96 15.48
N THR A 133 11.08 -4.59 15.18
CA THR A 133 11.38 -5.12 13.83
C THR A 133 11.95 -6.53 13.93
N PRO A 134 11.75 -7.43 12.95
CA PRO A 134 12.46 -8.70 12.88
C PRO A 134 13.98 -8.47 12.79
N LYS A 135 14.76 -9.45 13.22
CA LYS A 135 16.19 -9.49 12.90
C LYS A 135 16.37 -9.64 11.39
N PHE A 136 17.43 -9.03 10.85
CA PHE A 136 17.64 -8.99 9.41
C PHE A 136 19.11 -8.89 9.01
N GLU A 137 19.40 -9.31 7.77
CA GLU A 137 20.67 -9.05 7.07
C GLU A 137 20.38 -8.47 5.68
N ILE A 138 21.23 -7.54 5.25
CA ILE A 138 21.17 -6.94 3.91
C ILE A 138 22.36 -7.44 3.12
N ILE A 139 22.11 -8.04 1.97
CA ILE A 139 23.17 -8.65 1.15
C ILE A 139 23.09 -8.18 -0.30
N ASP A 140 24.24 -8.14 -0.95
CA ASP A 140 24.44 -7.78 -2.36
C ASP A 140 25.05 -8.89 -3.19
N ALA A 141 25.41 -10.03 -2.55
CA ALA A 141 25.94 -11.21 -3.19
C ALA A 141 25.44 -12.49 -2.53
N ALA A 142 25.45 -13.61 -3.26
CA ALA A 142 25.10 -14.95 -2.78
C ALA A 142 26.35 -15.85 -2.74
N THR A 143 27.32 -15.51 -1.87
CA THR A 143 28.52 -16.35 -1.65
C THR A 143 28.30 -17.29 -0.47
N LYS A 144 29.12 -18.34 -0.36
CA LYS A 144 29.10 -19.25 0.78
C LYS A 144 29.37 -18.56 2.12
N GLU A 145 30.29 -17.57 2.12
CA GLU A 145 30.65 -16.77 3.29
C GLU A 145 29.47 -15.93 3.75
N VAL A 146 28.76 -15.27 2.81
CA VAL A 146 27.55 -14.49 3.11
C VAL A 146 26.46 -15.41 3.66
N THR A 147 26.24 -16.59 3.08
CA THR A 147 25.24 -17.56 3.55
C THR A 147 25.58 -18.05 4.97
N LYS A 148 26.85 -18.39 5.26
CA LYS A 148 27.29 -18.76 6.61
C LYS A 148 27.07 -17.63 7.62
N LYS A 149 27.36 -16.39 7.25
CA LYS A 149 27.12 -15.21 8.09
C LYS A 149 25.64 -15.05 8.42
N ILE A 150 24.74 -15.19 7.45
CA ILE A 150 23.29 -15.12 7.66
C ILE A 150 22.86 -16.19 8.68
N ILE A 151 23.26 -17.45 8.47
CA ILE A 151 22.89 -18.60 9.32
C ILE A 151 23.40 -18.40 10.77
N SER A 152 24.53 -17.74 10.97
CA SER A 152 25.06 -17.47 12.31
C SER A 152 24.33 -16.34 13.06
N ARG A 153 23.49 -15.55 12.38
CA ARG A 153 22.86 -14.33 12.94
C ARG A 153 21.35 -14.39 13.01
N LEU A 154 20.73 -15.14 12.09
CA LEU A 154 19.28 -15.24 11.97
C LEU A 154 18.83 -16.67 12.21
N GLU A 155 17.63 -16.81 12.76
CA GLU A 155 16.97 -18.09 13.00
C GLU A 155 16.04 -18.47 11.84
N PHE A 156 15.92 -19.75 11.56
CA PHE A 156 14.94 -20.27 10.60
C PHE A 156 13.55 -20.39 11.24
N PRO A 157 12.47 -20.23 10.46
CA PRO A 157 12.44 -19.93 9.02
C PRO A 157 12.79 -18.46 8.69
N MET A 158 13.35 -18.24 7.51
CA MET A 158 13.72 -16.91 7.02
C MET A 158 12.93 -16.53 5.78
N ILE A 159 12.67 -15.23 5.59
CA ILE A 159 12.06 -14.68 4.39
C ILE A 159 13.10 -13.86 3.61
N ILE A 160 13.17 -14.12 2.31
CA ILE A 160 14.09 -13.48 1.36
C ILE A 160 13.30 -12.52 0.49
N LYS A 161 13.63 -11.22 0.53
CA LYS A 161 12.90 -10.15 -0.15
C LYS A 161 13.83 -9.30 -1.00
N PRO A 162 13.60 -9.11 -2.31
CA PRO A 162 14.27 -8.05 -3.05
C PRO A 162 13.95 -6.66 -2.48
N ALA A 163 14.97 -5.85 -2.22
CA ALA A 163 14.84 -4.61 -1.45
C ALA A 163 14.00 -3.52 -2.12
N GLY A 164 13.99 -3.44 -3.44
CA GLY A 164 13.33 -2.38 -4.22
C GLY A 164 12.11 -2.83 -5.03
N LEU A 165 11.60 -4.05 -4.76
CA LEU A 165 10.40 -4.56 -5.42
C LEU A 165 9.21 -4.56 -4.45
N ALA A 166 7.99 -4.47 -5.01
CA ALA A 166 6.72 -4.49 -4.29
C ALA A 166 5.88 -5.72 -4.67
N GLN A 167 4.71 -5.90 -4.03
CA GLN A 167 3.74 -6.94 -4.38
C GLN A 167 4.25 -8.38 -4.26
N ALA A 168 5.12 -8.66 -3.29
CA ALA A 168 5.71 -9.97 -3.01
C ALA A 168 6.53 -10.59 -4.15
N VAL A 169 6.93 -9.82 -5.16
CA VAL A 169 7.71 -10.32 -6.31
C VAL A 169 9.06 -10.87 -5.84
N LEU A 170 9.37 -12.11 -6.23
CA LEU A 170 10.55 -12.88 -5.83
C LEU A 170 10.70 -13.09 -4.30
N VAL A 171 9.67 -12.83 -3.52
CA VAL A 171 9.68 -13.17 -2.09
C VAL A 171 9.64 -14.69 -1.95
N GLN A 172 10.55 -15.25 -1.15
CA GLN A 172 10.62 -16.68 -0.88
C GLN A 172 10.91 -16.92 0.62
N ALA A 173 10.48 -18.07 1.13
CA ALA A 173 10.85 -18.52 2.45
C ALA A 173 11.91 -19.61 2.35
N ALA A 174 12.85 -19.63 3.30
CA ALA A 174 13.78 -20.72 3.53
C ALA A 174 13.50 -21.28 4.93
N HIS A 175 13.26 -22.60 5.00
CA HIS A 175 12.99 -23.27 6.26
C HIS A 175 14.24 -23.95 6.84
N TYR A 176 15.23 -24.23 5.97
CA TYR A 176 16.46 -24.94 6.31
C TYR A 176 17.68 -24.30 5.64
N PRO A 177 18.88 -24.48 6.21
CA PRO A 177 20.14 -23.94 5.65
C PRO A 177 20.39 -24.30 4.19
N GLU A 178 20.04 -25.51 3.78
CA GLU A 178 20.27 -26.05 2.43
C GLU A 178 19.42 -25.32 1.38
N GLU A 179 18.22 -24.89 1.76
CA GLU A 179 17.33 -24.13 0.87
C GLU A 179 17.84 -22.70 0.65
N LEU A 180 18.40 -22.08 1.72
CA LEU A 180 18.80 -20.67 1.68
C LEU A 180 19.80 -20.38 0.54
N GLU A 181 20.85 -21.18 0.40
CA GLU A 181 21.87 -20.97 -0.65
C GLU A 181 21.25 -21.07 -2.04
N SER A 182 20.42 -22.08 -2.29
CA SER A 182 19.73 -22.27 -3.57
C SER A 182 18.79 -21.12 -3.90
N ILE A 183 18.01 -20.65 -2.91
CA ILE A 183 17.09 -19.53 -3.05
C ILE A 183 17.85 -18.25 -3.36
N LEU A 184 18.91 -17.93 -2.61
CA LEU A 184 19.71 -16.73 -2.83
C LEU A 184 20.30 -16.68 -4.24
N LYS A 185 20.91 -17.78 -4.71
CA LYS A 185 21.44 -17.88 -6.07
C LYS A 185 20.35 -17.65 -7.14
N THR A 186 19.17 -18.25 -6.92
CA THR A 186 18.05 -18.11 -7.85
C THR A 186 17.48 -16.68 -7.86
N VAL A 187 17.30 -16.05 -6.70
CA VAL A 187 16.80 -14.69 -6.58
C VAL A 187 17.78 -13.69 -7.21
N PHE A 188 19.09 -13.79 -6.91
CA PHE A 188 20.10 -12.91 -7.51
C PHE A 188 20.14 -13.03 -9.05
N ARG A 189 20.07 -14.26 -9.58
CA ARG A 189 20.05 -14.50 -11.04
C ARG A 189 18.85 -13.83 -11.73
N LYS A 190 17.66 -13.93 -11.13
CA LYS A 190 16.42 -13.38 -11.69
C LYS A 190 16.29 -11.86 -11.45
N MET A 191 16.84 -11.36 -10.36
CA MET A 191 16.61 -10.02 -9.86
C MET A 191 16.99 -8.92 -10.84
N LYS A 192 18.17 -9.02 -11.51
CA LYS A 192 18.63 -8.00 -12.46
C LYS A 192 17.64 -7.73 -13.59
N LYS A 193 17.07 -8.80 -14.16
CA LYS A 193 16.07 -8.69 -15.23
C LYS A 193 14.77 -8.08 -14.71
N ILE A 194 14.29 -8.58 -13.59
CA ILE A 194 13.02 -8.14 -12.99
C ILE A 194 13.09 -6.69 -12.50
N TYR A 195 14.22 -6.26 -11.92
CA TYR A 195 14.43 -4.86 -11.57
C TYR A 195 14.29 -3.92 -12.77
N LYS A 196 14.84 -4.31 -13.94
CA LYS A 196 14.70 -3.54 -15.16
C LYS A 196 13.25 -3.48 -15.65
N GLU A 197 12.56 -4.63 -15.66
CA GLU A 197 11.18 -4.75 -16.13
C GLU A 197 10.17 -4.02 -15.21
N MET A 198 10.36 -4.09 -13.90
CA MET A 198 9.46 -3.52 -12.90
C MET A 198 9.85 -2.13 -12.40
N LYS A 199 10.87 -1.50 -13.00
CA LYS A 199 11.41 -0.21 -12.53
C LYS A 199 11.72 -0.23 -11.02
N GLY A 200 12.42 -1.27 -10.57
CA GLY A 200 12.82 -1.45 -9.18
C GLY A 200 13.65 -0.28 -8.66
N ARG A 201 13.52 0.05 -7.36
CA ARG A 201 14.16 1.21 -6.74
C ARG A 201 15.55 0.88 -6.21
N GLY A 202 16.51 1.76 -6.47
CA GLY A 202 17.88 1.67 -5.95
C GLY A 202 18.69 0.54 -6.54
N THR A 203 19.84 0.24 -5.93
CA THR A 203 20.70 -0.88 -6.29
C THR A 203 20.05 -2.19 -5.86
N PRO A 204 20.03 -3.22 -6.73
CA PRO A 204 19.48 -4.53 -6.38
C PRO A 204 20.19 -5.13 -5.16
N LYS A 205 19.50 -5.19 -4.05
CA LYS A 205 19.92 -5.85 -2.80
C LYS A 205 18.84 -6.83 -2.34
N ILE A 206 19.22 -7.80 -1.55
CA ILE A 206 18.30 -8.71 -0.90
C ILE A 206 18.29 -8.39 0.59
N LEU A 207 17.09 -8.34 1.16
CA LEU A 207 16.83 -8.31 2.57
C LEU A 207 16.44 -9.73 3.00
N VAL A 208 17.18 -10.31 3.93
CA VAL A 208 16.88 -11.59 4.57
C VAL A 208 16.42 -11.28 6.00
N GLU A 209 15.27 -11.79 6.39
CA GLU A 209 14.66 -11.52 7.71
C GLU A 209 14.16 -12.81 8.36
N GLU A 210 14.11 -12.86 9.68
CA GLU A 210 13.35 -13.90 10.40
C GLU A 210 11.87 -13.79 10.03
N ILE A 211 11.23 -14.94 9.81
CA ILE A 211 9.77 -14.97 9.65
C ILE A 211 9.12 -14.82 11.02
N ILE A 212 8.34 -13.76 11.17
CA ILE A 212 7.49 -13.59 12.34
C ILE A 212 6.15 -14.26 12.04
N GLU A 213 5.91 -15.43 12.63
CA GLU A 213 4.61 -16.08 12.56
C GLU A 213 3.65 -15.46 13.55
N GLY A 214 2.43 -15.15 13.09
CA GLY A 214 1.43 -14.53 13.96
C GLY A 214 0.25 -13.92 13.20
N ASP A 215 -0.60 -13.25 13.95
CA ASP A 215 -1.74 -12.52 13.40
C ASP A 215 -1.27 -11.23 12.73
N GLN A 216 -1.63 -11.04 11.47
CA GLN A 216 -1.28 -9.86 10.70
C GLN A 216 -2.38 -8.80 10.76
N TYR A 217 -1.96 -7.53 10.87
CA TYR A 217 -2.82 -6.37 10.96
C TYR A 217 -2.24 -5.20 10.14
N SER A 218 -3.10 -4.22 9.86
CA SER A 218 -2.63 -2.89 9.45
C SER A 218 -3.45 -1.79 10.11
N VAL A 219 -2.88 -0.59 10.08
CA VAL A 219 -3.54 0.63 10.54
C VAL A 219 -3.08 1.80 9.69
N GLU A 220 -4.03 2.69 9.34
CA GLU A 220 -3.70 3.99 8.77
C GLU A 220 -3.50 4.99 9.90
N ALA A 221 -2.54 5.88 9.76
CA ALA A 221 -2.31 6.97 10.70
C ALA A 221 -1.96 8.26 9.96
N PHE A 222 -2.40 9.39 10.49
CA PHE A 222 -1.97 10.71 10.01
C PHE A 222 -0.96 11.27 11.00
N VAL A 223 0.12 11.81 10.49
CA VAL A 223 1.20 12.40 11.30
C VAL A 223 1.27 13.89 10.97
N ASP A 224 1.03 14.74 11.95
CA ASP A 224 1.02 16.18 11.74
C ASP A 224 2.43 16.82 11.72
N ALA A 225 2.49 18.13 11.61
CA ALA A 225 3.74 18.89 11.58
C ALA A 225 4.58 18.77 12.87
N HIS A 226 3.92 18.52 13.99
CA HIS A 226 4.56 18.38 15.30
C HIS A 226 4.97 16.93 15.61
N GLY A 227 4.52 15.97 14.76
CA GLY A 227 4.75 14.54 14.95
C GLY A 227 3.67 13.86 15.80
N ALA A 228 2.55 14.54 16.08
CA ALA A 228 1.39 13.90 16.71
C ALA A 228 0.72 12.94 15.74
N ILE A 229 0.29 11.76 16.24
CA ILE A 229 -0.17 10.64 15.43
C ILE A 229 -1.65 10.38 15.69
N TYR A 230 -2.44 10.37 14.63
CA TYR A 230 -3.89 10.15 14.66
C TYR A 230 -4.21 8.81 13.99
N PHE A 231 -4.39 7.75 14.79
CA PHE A 231 -4.63 6.40 14.32
C PHE A 231 -6.09 6.16 13.94
N CYS A 232 -6.29 5.58 12.76
CA CYS A 232 -7.55 4.97 12.36
C CYS A 232 -7.80 3.63 13.10
N PRO A 233 -8.99 3.02 13.00
CA PRO A 233 -9.23 1.66 13.50
C PRO A 233 -8.38 0.61 12.77
N PHE A 234 -7.97 -0.45 13.49
CA PHE A 234 -7.16 -1.54 12.94
C PHE A 234 -7.96 -2.42 11.96
N ILE A 235 -7.23 -2.96 11.00
CA ILE A 235 -7.69 -3.96 10.02
C ILE A 235 -6.98 -5.28 10.31
N LYS A 236 -7.72 -6.38 10.37
CA LYS A 236 -7.15 -7.72 10.47
C LYS A 236 -6.99 -8.34 9.10
N TYR A 237 -5.90 -9.07 8.90
CA TYR A 237 -5.62 -9.84 7.69
C TYR A 237 -5.84 -11.33 7.93
N ILE A 238 -6.26 -12.03 6.89
CA ILE A 238 -6.07 -13.46 6.70
C ILE A 238 -5.11 -13.61 5.54
N THR A 239 -4.01 -14.31 5.76
CA THR A 239 -2.96 -14.50 4.76
C THR A 239 -3.28 -15.65 3.81
N SER A 240 -2.60 -15.69 2.67
CA SER A 240 -2.66 -16.79 1.71
C SER A 240 -2.30 -18.14 2.35
N GLY A 241 -1.26 -18.18 3.18
CA GLY A 241 -0.86 -19.40 3.90
C GLY A 241 -1.95 -19.97 4.80
N GLN A 242 -2.70 -19.12 5.53
CA GLN A 242 -3.85 -19.55 6.35
C GLN A 242 -5.02 -20.11 5.51
N LYS A 243 -5.00 -19.93 4.20
CA LYS A 243 -5.97 -20.46 3.23
C LYS A 243 -5.39 -21.60 2.37
N GLY A 244 -4.19 -22.07 2.69
CA GLY A 244 -3.53 -23.20 2.01
C GLY A 244 -2.92 -22.84 0.64
N PHE A 245 -2.66 -21.56 0.37
CA PHE A 245 -1.91 -21.15 -0.82
C PHE A 245 -0.41 -21.10 -0.50
N ASP A 246 0.41 -21.67 -1.36
CA ASP A 246 1.86 -21.50 -1.36
C ASP A 246 2.24 -20.17 -2.03
N ASP A 247 1.89 -19.06 -1.38
CA ASP A 247 2.12 -17.68 -1.90
C ASP A 247 2.12 -16.66 -0.75
N PHE A 248 2.52 -15.42 -1.04
CA PHE A 248 2.67 -14.33 -0.06
C PHE A 248 1.74 -13.15 -0.38
N PHE A 249 0.44 -13.33 -0.21
CA PHE A 249 -0.53 -12.23 -0.35
C PHE A 249 -1.52 -12.21 0.83
N SER A 250 -2.12 -11.06 1.07
CA SER A 250 -3.26 -10.98 1.98
C SER A 250 -4.51 -11.46 1.24
N TYR A 251 -5.10 -12.56 1.72
CA TYR A 251 -6.32 -13.13 1.15
C TYR A 251 -7.55 -12.31 1.51
N GLU A 252 -7.75 -12.05 2.79
CA GLU A 252 -8.86 -11.25 3.32
C GLU A 252 -8.36 -10.13 4.21
N GLN A 253 -9.04 -9.00 4.20
CA GLN A 253 -8.81 -7.88 5.09
C GLN A 253 -10.16 -7.39 5.63
N SER A 254 -10.30 -7.32 6.97
CA SER A 254 -11.56 -7.01 7.62
C SER A 254 -11.41 -5.91 8.67
N THR A 255 -12.38 -4.99 8.74
CA THR A 255 -12.45 -3.92 9.72
C THR A 255 -13.86 -3.76 10.27
N PRO A 256 -14.01 -3.40 11.58
CA PRO A 256 -12.97 -3.27 12.59
C PRO A 256 -12.34 -4.62 12.97
N ALA A 257 -11.05 -4.62 13.22
CA ALA A 257 -10.36 -5.78 13.75
C ALA A 257 -10.84 -6.09 15.18
N THR A 258 -10.96 -7.37 15.52
CA THR A 258 -11.23 -7.79 16.89
C THR A 258 -9.91 -7.92 17.62
N ILE A 259 -9.57 -6.92 18.44
CA ILE A 259 -8.32 -6.81 19.22
C ILE A 259 -8.68 -6.26 20.60
N SER A 260 -8.05 -6.74 21.68
CA SER A 260 -8.24 -6.19 23.02
C SER A 260 -7.74 -4.74 23.13
N LYS A 261 -8.29 -3.96 24.05
CA LYS A 261 -7.88 -2.57 24.25
C LYS A 261 -6.40 -2.45 24.60
N GLU A 262 -5.89 -3.33 25.46
CA GLU A 262 -4.48 -3.36 25.89
C GLU A 262 -3.57 -3.64 24.70
N SER A 263 -3.97 -4.58 23.83
CA SER A 263 -3.21 -4.91 22.62
C SER A 263 -3.22 -3.78 21.60
N ILE A 264 -4.31 -3.01 21.48
CA ILE A 264 -4.36 -1.80 20.65
C ILE A 264 -3.39 -0.72 21.17
N VAL A 265 -3.29 -0.54 22.49
CA VAL A 265 -2.34 0.41 23.09
C VAL A 265 -0.90 0.03 22.73
N LYS A 266 -0.52 -1.24 22.93
CA LYS A 266 0.81 -1.76 22.56
C LYS A 266 1.09 -1.62 21.07
N ALA A 267 0.10 -1.95 20.22
CA ALA A 267 0.24 -1.80 18.76
C ALA A 267 0.50 -0.35 18.35
N LYS A 268 -0.24 0.60 18.92
CA LYS A 268 -0.04 2.03 18.66
C LYS A 268 1.31 2.53 19.14
N GLU A 269 1.79 2.06 20.30
CA GLU A 269 3.12 2.39 20.81
C GLU A 269 4.20 1.94 19.82
N VAL A 270 4.18 0.66 19.39
CA VAL A 270 5.12 0.11 18.42
C VAL A 270 5.04 0.84 17.08
N ALA A 271 3.83 1.11 16.57
CA ALA A 271 3.64 1.87 15.34
C ALA A 271 4.20 3.30 15.45
N SER A 272 4.00 3.97 16.60
CA SER A 272 4.55 5.31 16.86
C SER A 272 6.07 5.32 16.84
N LYS A 273 6.72 4.33 17.46
CA LYS A 273 8.18 4.15 17.42
C LYS A 273 8.67 4.02 15.97
N GLY A 274 7.99 3.23 15.14
CA GLY A 274 8.33 3.09 13.73
C GLY A 274 8.19 4.39 12.93
N ILE A 275 7.09 5.13 13.12
CA ILE A 275 6.86 6.43 12.49
C ILE A 275 7.96 7.41 12.87
N HIS A 276 8.31 7.49 14.16
CA HIS A 276 9.36 8.39 14.65
C HIS A 276 10.76 7.96 14.14
N ALA A 277 11.05 6.67 14.08
CA ALA A 277 12.30 6.15 13.53
C ALA A 277 12.53 6.57 12.08
N LEU A 278 11.45 6.63 11.27
CA LEU A 278 11.50 7.11 9.90
C LEU A 278 11.55 8.65 9.79
N GLY A 279 11.23 9.38 10.86
CA GLY A 279 11.11 10.83 10.85
C GLY A 279 9.90 11.34 10.05
N LEU A 280 8.85 10.54 9.92
CA LEU A 280 7.65 10.93 9.20
C LEU A 280 6.89 12.02 9.93
N LYS A 281 6.64 13.13 9.24
CA LYS A 281 5.76 14.26 9.63
C LYS A 281 5.03 14.75 8.39
N ASN A 282 3.91 15.44 8.58
CA ASN A 282 3.07 15.93 7.49
C ASN A 282 2.78 14.83 6.45
N SER A 283 2.38 13.66 6.91
CA SER A 283 2.22 12.48 6.07
C SER A 283 1.10 11.60 6.59
N VAL A 284 0.55 10.81 5.73
CA VAL A 284 -0.18 9.60 6.13
C VAL A 284 0.80 8.43 6.21
N ALA A 285 0.54 7.47 7.07
CA ALA A 285 1.32 6.25 7.21
C ALA A 285 0.39 5.03 7.14
N HIS A 286 0.65 4.15 6.18
CA HIS A 286 0.09 2.81 6.12
C HIS A 286 1.05 1.85 6.83
N ILE A 287 0.66 1.32 7.99
CA ILE A 287 1.51 0.50 8.84
C ILE A 287 1.03 -0.95 8.80
N GLU A 288 1.87 -1.86 8.35
CA GLU A 288 1.64 -3.31 8.41
C GLU A 288 2.39 -3.91 9.59
N MET A 289 1.69 -4.70 10.40
CA MET A 289 2.21 -5.24 11.66
C MET A 289 1.83 -6.70 11.83
N ILE A 290 2.68 -7.46 12.54
CA ILE A 290 2.38 -8.82 13.01
C ILE A 290 2.39 -8.84 14.54
N ARG A 291 1.44 -9.57 15.11
CA ARG A 291 1.38 -9.87 16.54
C ARG A 291 1.71 -11.33 16.78
N ARG A 292 2.81 -11.59 17.52
CA ARG A 292 3.22 -12.92 17.98
C ARG A 292 3.36 -12.90 19.51
N ASP A 293 2.68 -13.76 20.21
CA ASP A 293 2.78 -13.93 21.68
C ASP A 293 2.63 -12.63 22.48
N GLY A 294 1.72 -11.77 22.04
CA GLY A 294 1.46 -10.46 22.65
C GLY A 294 2.44 -9.36 22.25
N GLN A 295 3.55 -9.67 21.58
CA GLN A 295 4.53 -8.75 21.04
C GLN A 295 4.11 -8.30 19.62
N TRP A 296 4.33 -7.01 19.31
CA TRP A 296 4.05 -6.43 18.01
C TRP A 296 5.34 -6.14 17.25
N TYR A 297 5.35 -6.43 15.95
CA TYR A 297 6.47 -6.18 15.03
C TYR A 297 5.97 -5.41 13.82
N ILE A 298 6.74 -4.44 13.34
CA ILE A 298 6.45 -3.70 12.12
C ILE A 298 7.02 -4.45 10.93
N ILE A 299 6.15 -4.75 9.97
CA ILE A 299 6.55 -5.35 8.69
C ILE A 299 6.92 -4.28 7.68
N GLU A 300 6.10 -3.24 7.58
CA GLU A 300 6.32 -2.15 6.62
C GLU A 300 5.56 -0.90 7.06
N ILE A 301 6.11 0.28 6.76
CA ILE A 301 5.40 1.56 6.85
C ILE A 301 5.53 2.25 5.50
N GLY A 302 4.41 2.39 4.78
CA GLY A 302 4.35 3.15 3.54
C GLY A 302 3.84 4.58 3.79
N PRO A 303 4.50 5.63 3.25
CA PRO A 303 4.10 7.04 3.47
C PRO A 303 2.95 7.44 2.51
N ARG A 304 1.88 6.67 2.53
CA ARG A 304 0.69 6.82 1.71
C ARG A 304 -0.49 6.05 2.30
N ILE A 305 -1.71 6.32 1.82
CA ILE A 305 -2.89 5.53 2.15
C ILE A 305 -2.76 4.14 1.52
N GLY A 306 -3.10 3.10 2.26
CA GLY A 306 -3.11 1.72 1.76
C GLY A 306 -4.15 1.48 0.66
N GLY A 307 -3.93 0.47 -0.17
CA GLY A 307 -4.88 0.10 -1.24
C GLY A 307 -6.26 -0.26 -0.69
N PHE A 308 -7.34 0.17 -1.37
CA PHE A 308 -8.78 -0.01 -1.02
C PHE A 308 -9.16 0.34 0.44
N ARG A 309 -8.29 1.00 1.19
CA ARG A 309 -8.56 1.50 2.54
C ARG A 309 -9.65 2.55 2.57
N GLU A 310 -9.73 3.39 1.53
CA GLU A 310 -10.76 4.41 1.38
C GLU A 310 -12.16 3.81 1.57
N THR A 311 -12.50 2.81 0.77
CA THR A 311 -13.80 2.11 0.83
C THR A 311 -14.03 1.48 2.20
N MET A 312 -13.02 0.80 2.77
CA MET A 312 -13.15 0.11 4.06
C MET A 312 -13.47 1.09 5.20
N TYR A 313 -12.71 2.18 5.30
CA TYR A 313 -12.91 3.16 6.36
C TYR A 313 -14.15 4.03 6.13
N LYS A 314 -14.44 4.39 4.86
CA LYS A 314 -15.66 5.12 4.54
C LYS A 314 -16.91 4.34 4.94
N LYS A 315 -16.98 3.05 4.58
CA LYS A 315 -18.14 2.20 4.91
C LYS A 315 -18.25 1.89 6.42
N SER A 316 -17.15 1.49 7.04
CA SER A 316 -17.20 1.03 8.44
C SER A 316 -17.25 2.16 9.48
N PHE A 317 -16.74 3.37 9.16
CA PHE A 317 -16.57 4.45 10.14
C PHE A 317 -16.94 5.84 9.62
N ASP A 318 -17.30 5.97 8.34
CA ASP A 318 -17.50 7.25 7.66
C ASP A 318 -16.25 8.15 7.68
N ILE A 319 -15.08 7.52 7.59
CA ILE A 319 -13.80 8.21 7.48
C ILE A 319 -13.45 8.31 6.00
N ASP A 320 -13.36 9.54 5.49
CA ASP A 320 -12.82 9.86 4.19
C ASP A 320 -11.30 10.12 4.33
N LEU A 321 -10.48 9.10 4.03
CA LEU A 321 -9.04 9.18 4.26
C LEU A 321 -8.38 10.27 3.41
N GLY A 322 -8.83 10.48 2.16
CA GLY A 322 -8.28 11.51 1.29
C GLY A 322 -8.53 12.91 1.81
N ILE A 323 -9.73 13.16 2.35
CA ILE A 323 -10.05 14.44 2.99
C ILE A 323 -9.24 14.63 4.27
N GLN A 324 -9.04 13.57 5.07
CA GLN A 324 -8.23 13.68 6.29
C GLN A 324 -6.75 13.93 5.96
N ASP A 325 -6.24 13.34 4.86
CA ASP A 325 -4.88 13.60 4.38
C ASP A 325 -4.71 15.07 3.95
N ILE A 326 -5.63 15.61 3.16
CA ILE A 326 -5.62 17.04 2.81
C ILE A 326 -5.69 17.92 4.06
N ARG A 327 -6.57 17.60 5.02
CA ARG A 327 -6.67 18.33 6.30
C ARG A 327 -5.34 18.36 7.04
N ASN A 328 -4.65 17.23 7.10
CA ASN A 328 -3.33 17.11 7.72
C ASN A 328 -2.30 18.03 7.04
N HIS A 329 -2.25 18.02 5.70
CA HIS A 329 -1.38 18.92 4.93
C HIS A 329 -1.77 20.41 5.00
N LEU A 330 -2.99 20.71 5.42
CA LEU A 330 -3.45 22.09 5.71
C LEU A 330 -3.21 22.49 7.18
N GLY A 331 -2.49 21.69 7.97
CA GLY A 331 -2.27 21.93 9.39
C GLY A 331 -3.53 21.78 10.26
N LYS A 332 -4.54 21.08 9.75
CA LYS A 332 -5.80 20.85 10.47
C LYS A 332 -5.80 19.44 11.04
N THR A 333 -6.16 19.29 12.31
CA THR A 333 -6.28 17.98 12.96
C THR A 333 -7.19 17.04 12.16
N PRO A 334 -6.72 15.84 11.79
CA PRO A 334 -7.54 14.82 11.15
C PRO A 334 -8.72 14.41 12.04
N LYS A 335 -9.91 14.28 11.45
CA LYS A 335 -11.11 13.84 12.17
C LYS A 335 -11.27 12.34 12.00
N ILE A 336 -11.07 11.60 13.10
CA ILE A 336 -11.21 10.14 13.12
C ILE A 336 -12.43 9.78 14.01
N PRO A 337 -13.61 9.57 13.41
CA PRO A 337 -14.79 9.14 14.15
C PRO A 337 -14.57 7.84 14.90
N ARG A 338 -15.04 7.77 16.13
CA ARG A 338 -14.93 6.56 16.97
C ARG A 338 -16.12 5.63 16.80
N VAL A 339 -17.23 6.14 16.24
CA VAL A 339 -18.49 5.40 16.10
C VAL A 339 -18.39 4.50 14.85
N LYS A 340 -18.55 3.22 15.09
CA LYS A 340 -18.62 2.23 14.03
C LYS A 340 -19.99 2.28 13.34
N LYS A 341 -19.99 2.31 12.00
CA LYS A 341 -21.19 2.26 11.14
C LYS A 341 -21.53 0.84 10.69
N GLY A 342 -20.53 -0.04 10.65
CA GLY A 342 -20.68 -1.42 10.20
C GLY A 342 -19.34 -2.16 10.12
N TYR A 343 -19.33 -3.24 9.37
CA TYR A 343 -18.18 -4.12 9.16
C TYR A 343 -17.92 -4.27 7.67
N THR A 344 -16.68 -4.10 7.26
CA THR A 344 -16.26 -4.28 5.87
C THR A 344 -15.24 -5.39 5.77
N SER A 345 -15.36 -6.24 4.75
CA SER A 345 -14.36 -7.24 4.40
C SER A 345 -14.03 -7.16 2.92
N VAL A 346 -12.75 -7.17 2.58
CA VAL A 346 -12.26 -7.25 1.20
C VAL A 346 -11.58 -8.59 1.02
N ILE A 347 -12.07 -9.41 0.09
CA ILE A 347 -11.57 -10.76 -0.21
C ILE A 347 -11.00 -10.75 -1.62
N LYS A 348 -9.75 -11.20 -1.77
CA LYS A 348 -9.06 -11.33 -3.05
C LYS A 348 -9.10 -12.77 -3.51
N PHE A 349 -9.48 -12.97 -4.75
CA PHE A 349 -9.55 -14.28 -5.36
C PHE A 349 -8.39 -14.48 -6.32
N PHE A 350 -7.59 -15.49 -6.03
CA PHE A 350 -6.48 -15.97 -6.85
C PHE A 350 -6.83 -17.33 -7.43
N SER A 351 -6.23 -17.67 -8.55
CA SER A 351 -6.29 -19.03 -9.08
C SER A 351 -5.49 -19.98 -8.16
N LYS A 352 -5.96 -21.22 -7.99
CA LYS A 352 -5.24 -22.27 -7.23
C LYS A 352 -4.00 -22.78 -7.97
N LYS A 353 -3.93 -22.57 -9.29
CA LYS A 353 -2.80 -22.95 -10.16
C LYS A 353 -2.56 -21.85 -11.16
N GLU A 354 -1.29 -21.59 -11.49
CA GLU A 354 -0.96 -20.69 -12.59
C GLU A 354 -1.40 -21.28 -13.93
N GLY A 355 -1.78 -20.43 -14.87
CA GLY A 355 -2.22 -20.87 -16.20
C GLY A 355 -3.16 -19.88 -16.86
N ILE A 356 -3.73 -20.25 -18.01
CA ILE A 356 -4.77 -19.45 -18.68
C ILE A 356 -6.10 -19.71 -18.03
N ILE A 357 -6.82 -18.65 -17.65
CA ILE A 357 -8.15 -18.73 -17.07
C ILE A 357 -9.12 -19.25 -18.11
N THR A 358 -9.72 -20.40 -17.87
CA THR A 358 -10.73 -21.01 -18.75
C THR A 358 -12.16 -20.69 -18.30
N LYS A 359 -12.36 -20.56 -16.98
CA LYS A 359 -13.69 -20.34 -16.41
C LYS A 359 -13.59 -19.62 -15.07
N ILE A 360 -14.51 -18.68 -14.86
CA ILE A 360 -14.78 -18.04 -13.58
C ILE A 360 -16.25 -18.23 -13.28
N THR A 361 -16.58 -18.78 -12.12
CA THR A 361 -17.98 -19.03 -11.70
C THR A 361 -18.25 -18.39 -10.34
N GLY A 362 -19.55 -18.23 -10.03
CA GLY A 362 -20.01 -17.75 -8.73
C GLY A 362 -20.16 -16.23 -8.60
N ILE A 363 -19.59 -15.41 -9.49
CA ILE A 363 -19.66 -13.94 -9.40
C ILE A 363 -21.11 -13.45 -9.36
N LYS A 364 -21.97 -13.89 -10.28
CA LYS A 364 -23.39 -13.48 -10.31
C LYS A 364 -24.12 -13.85 -9.01
N LYS A 365 -23.83 -15.02 -8.43
CA LYS A 365 -24.40 -15.44 -7.13
C LYS A 365 -23.83 -14.60 -5.98
N ALA A 366 -22.56 -14.24 -6.03
CA ALA A 366 -21.92 -13.38 -5.03
C ALA A 366 -22.54 -11.98 -5.00
N GLN A 367 -22.93 -11.45 -6.15
CA GLN A 367 -23.61 -10.15 -6.26
C GLN A 367 -25.03 -10.13 -5.62
N LEU A 368 -25.61 -11.29 -5.36
CA LEU A 368 -26.91 -11.43 -4.69
C LEU A 368 -26.79 -11.56 -3.16
N LEU A 369 -25.59 -11.60 -2.62
CA LEU A 369 -25.39 -11.66 -1.17
C LEU A 369 -25.82 -10.33 -0.51
N PRO A 370 -26.55 -10.36 0.62
CA PRO A 370 -27.00 -9.15 1.32
C PRO A 370 -25.86 -8.16 1.66
N SER A 371 -24.67 -8.66 1.93
CA SER A 371 -23.49 -7.84 2.23
C SER A 371 -22.66 -7.44 1.00
N PHE A 372 -23.02 -7.87 -0.21
CA PHE A 372 -22.27 -7.49 -1.40
C PHE A 372 -22.25 -5.98 -1.59
N TYR A 373 -21.06 -5.41 -1.79
CA TYR A 373 -20.89 -3.98 -2.04
C TYR A 373 -20.32 -3.68 -3.43
N GLU A 374 -19.17 -4.28 -3.75
CA GLU A 374 -18.49 -4.06 -5.03
C GLU A 374 -17.62 -5.24 -5.44
N ILE A 375 -17.31 -5.32 -6.72
CA ILE A 375 -16.31 -6.21 -7.31
C ILE A 375 -15.36 -5.38 -8.17
N LEU A 376 -14.04 -5.66 -8.07
CA LEU A 376 -13.05 -5.17 -9.01
C LEU A 376 -12.36 -6.38 -9.65
N GLN A 377 -12.52 -6.54 -10.94
CA GLN A 377 -11.87 -7.60 -11.72
C GLN A 377 -10.67 -7.04 -12.46
N LEU A 378 -9.54 -7.73 -12.37
CA LEU A 378 -8.26 -7.34 -12.99
C LEU A 378 -7.81 -8.31 -14.06
N THR A 379 -8.27 -9.57 -14.01
CA THR A 379 -7.88 -10.62 -14.95
C THR A 379 -9.12 -11.35 -15.44
N TYR A 380 -9.19 -11.62 -16.73
CA TYR A 380 -10.38 -12.13 -17.39
C TYR A 380 -10.15 -13.54 -17.98
N LYS A 381 -11.23 -14.20 -18.41
CA LYS A 381 -11.15 -15.45 -19.15
C LYS A 381 -10.28 -15.28 -20.41
N GLY A 382 -9.36 -16.20 -20.64
CA GLY A 382 -8.38 -16.15 -21.73
C GLY A 382 -7.03 -15.52 -21.30
N GLU A 383 -6.98 -14.80 -20.19
CA GLU A 383 -5.74 -14.20 -19.67
C GLU A 383 -5.02 -15.13 -18.71
N LYS A 384 -3.74 -14.80 -18.46
CA LYS A 384 -2.86 -15.61 -17.61
C LYS A 384 -3.01 -15.22 -16.13
N ALA A 385 -3.42 -16.16 -15.28
CA ALA A 385 -3.32 -16.05 -13.83
C ALA A 385 -1.92 -16.47 -13.36
N VAL A 386 -1.28 -15.65 -12.54
CA VAL A 386 0.09 -15.83 -12.01
C VAL A 386 0.06 -15.60 -10.50
N PHE A 387 0.83 -16.39 -9.75
CA PHE A 387 0.97 -16.19 -8.30
C PHE A 387 1.66 -14.87 -7.98
N ALA A 388 1.35 -14.28 -6.82
CA ALA A 388 1.93 -13.01 -6.40
C ALA A 388 3.45 -13.09 -6.28
N LYS A 389 4.00 -14.19 -5.75
CA LYS A 389 5.45 -14.44 -5.67
C LYS A 389 6.15 -14.47 -7.04
N ASN A 390 5.40 -14.72 -8.11
CA ASN A 390 5.87 -14.70 -9.50
C ASN A 390 5.50 -13.43 -10.26
N GLY A 391 5.05 -12.38 -9.58
CA GLY A 391 4.69 -11.09 -10.16
C GLY A 391 3.24 -10.96 -10.61
N GLY A 392 2.38 -11.90 -10.21
CA GLY A 392 0.95 -11.86 -10.51
C GLY A 392 0.14 -10.97 -9.58
N VAL A 393 -1.12 -10.76 -9.94
CA VAL A 393 -2.12 -10.05 -9.17
C VAL A 393 -3.36 -10.93 -8.97
N TYR A 394 -4.23 -10.56 -8.05
CA TYR A 394 -5.49 -11.27 -7.89
C TYR A 394 -6.35 -11.18 -9.15
N VAL A 395 -7.16 -12.22 -9.40
CA VAL A 395 -8.06 -12.25 -10.57
C VAL A 395 -9.17 -11.20 -10.39
N PHE A 396 -9.78 -11.19 -9.22
CA PHE A 396 -10.71 -10.15 -8.79
C PHE A 396 -10.75 -10.06 -7.27
N ARG A 397 -11.28 -8.97 -6.76
CA ARG A 397 -11.61 -8.79 -5.34
C ARG A 397 -13.10 -8.48 -5.19
N ILE A 398 -13.67 -8.92 -4.09
CA ILE A 398 -15.04 -8.57 -3.68
C ILE A 398 -14.97 -7.85 -2.34
N THR A 399 -15.65 -6.72 -2.25
CA THR A 399 -15.88 -6.00 -1.01
C THR A 399 -17.27 -6.32 -0.51
N LEU A 400 -17.35 -6.76 0.73
CA LEU A 400 -18.59 -6.98 1.47
C LEU A 400 -18.72 -5.92 2.56
N PHE A 401 -19.95 -5.44 2.80
CA PHE A 401 -20.29 -4.55 3.90
C PHE A 401 -21.60 -4.96 4.55
N SER A 402 -21.64 -4.98 5.88
CA SER A 402 -22.89 -5.16 6.63
C SER A 402 -22.85 -4.38 7.96
N LYS A 403 -24.00 -3.91 8.39
CA LYS A 403 -24.18 -3.39 9.77
C LYS A 403 -24.17 -4.53 10.79
N ASP A 404 -24.57 -5.73 10.38
CA ASP A 404 -24.55 -6.94 11.18
C ASP A 404 -23.31 -7.78 10.91
N LYS A 405 -22.54 -8.09 11.97
CA LYS A 405 -21.32 -8.90 11.89
C LYS A 405 -21.64 -10.35 11.52
N SER A 406 -22.74 -10.90 12.02
CA SER A 406 -23.15 -12.30 11.77
C SER A 406 -23.48 -12.50 10.29
N GLN A 407 -24.24 -11.57 9.70
CA GLN A 407 -24.54 -11.55 8.27
C GLN A 407 -23.26 -11.50 7.42
N LEU A 408 -22.30 -10.62 7.78
CA LEU A 408 -21.03 -10.54 7.06
C LEU A 408 -20.24 -11.85 7.12
N VAL A 409 -20.19 -12.49 8.29
CA VAL A 409 -19.47 -13.78 8.47
C VAL A 409 -20.14 -14.90 7.67
N GLU A 410 -21.47 -14.95 7.65
CA GLU A 410 -22.21 -15.94 6.88
C GLU A 410 -21.97 -15.77 5.36
N ASP A 411 -22.08 -14.53 4.89
CA ASP A 411 -21.89 -14.22 3.47
C ASP A 411 -20.46 -14.49 3.00
N LYS A 412 -19.45 -14.22 3.84
CA LYS A 412 -18.07 -14.62 3.54
C LYS A 412 -17.94 -16.13 3.32
N ARG A 413 -18.52 -16.94 4.21
CA ARG A 413 -18.50 -18.41 4.07
C ARG A 413 -19.20 -18.89 2.80
N LYS A 414 -20.34 -18.28 2.44
CA LYS A 414 -21.05 -18.55 1.19
C LYS A 414 -20.19 -18.19 -0.01
N LEU A 415 -19.59 -16.98 0.01
CA LEU A 415 -18.76 -16.46 -1.06
C LEU A 415 -17.56 -17.38 -1.37
N GLU A 416 -16.84 -17.84 -0.34
CA GLU A 416 -15.70 -18.75 -0.50
C GLU A 416 -16.09 -20.10 -1.15
N LYS A 417 -17.32 -20.58 -0.92
CA LYS A 417 -17.81 -21.85 -1.48
C LYS A 417 -18.32 -21.71 -2.91
N MET A 418 -18.86 -20.56 -3.28
CA MET A 418 -19.50 -20.39 -4.59
C MET A 418 -18.56 -19.89 -5.69
N VAL A 419 -17.45 -19.25 -5.31
CA VAL A 419 -16.47 -18.71 -6.27
C VAL A 419 -15.46 -19.78 -6.66
N ASN A 420 -15.30 -20.01 -7.97
CA ASN A 420 -14.26 -20.90 -8.49
C ASN A 420 -13.60 -20.31 -9.72
N ILE A 421 -12.27 -20.47 -9.80
CA ILE A 421 -11.42 -20.02 -10.92
C ILE A 421 -10.67 -21.25 -11.45
N GLU A 422 -10.96 -21.63 -12.69
CA GLU A 422 -10.34 -22.75 -13.38
C GLU A 422 -9.28 -22.25 -14.34
N THR A 423 -8.12 -22.90 -14.34
CA THR A 423 -7.00 -22.59 -15.23
C THR A 423 -6.48 -23.84 -15.92
N THR A 424 -5.99 -23.68 -17.15
CA THR A 424 -5.28 -24.75 -17.88
C THR A 424 -3.82 -24.37 -18.10
N TRP A 425 -2.94 -25.36 -17.98
CA TRP A 425 -1.54 -25.21 -18.34
C TRP A 425 -1.42 -25.22 -19.87
N THR A 426 -0.94 -24.13 -20.44
CA THR A 426 -0.41 -24.21 -21.82
C THR A 426 1.06 -24.61 -21.72
N ARG A 427 1.39 -25.87 -22.05
CA ARG A 427 2.77 -26.20 -22.38
C ARG A 427 3.21 -25.24 -23.49
N LYS A 428 4.23 -24.41 -23.23
CA LYS A 428 4.92 -23.74 -24.34
C LYS A 428 5.36 -24.84 -25.28
N LYS A 429 4.84 -24.88 -26.51
CA LYS A 429 5.50 -25.59 -27.60
C LYS A 429 6.91 -25.02 -27.64
N LYS A 430 7.92 -25.84 -27.39
CA LYS A 430 9.32 -25.50 -27.77
C LYS A 430 9.27 -25.29 -29.25
N VAL A 431 9.46 -24.06 -29.71
CA VAL A 431 9.84 -23.71 -31.08
C VAL A 431 11.35 -23.75 -31.12
#